data_a7e01df864ab3063b8e96ba8f758f8e7
#
_entry.id   a7e01df864ab3063b8e96ba8f758f8e7
#
_cell.length_a   1.000
_cell.length_b   1.000
_cell.length_c   1.000
_cell.angle_alpha   90.00
_cell.angle_beta   90.00
_cell.angle_gamma   90.00
#
_symmetry.space_group_name_H-M   'P 1'
#
loop_
_entity.id
_entity.type
_entity.pdbx_description
1 polymer ?
#
loop_
_entity_poly.entity_id
_entity_poly.type
_entity_poly.pdbx_seq_one_letter_code
_entity_poly.pdbx_strand_id
1 'polypeptide(L)'
;MLHVCLVEPEIPPNTGNIARLCAATFTDLHIVGATGFRMDDRTLKRAGLDYWNDVKLHRHIDLERLYQALPESRFLYLTTKTEKSYTEWRFAPGDCLIFGRETRGLPEDLLEANRERCLTIPMPNPKVRSLNLATSVGVVLYEALRQTGFPT
;
A
#
# COMPACT_ATOMS: atom_id res chain seq x y z
N MET A 1 -2.63 11.14 -10.08
CA MET A 1 -3.09 9.80 -9.72
C MET A 1 -2.06 9.13 -8.81
N LEU A 2 -2.52 8.45 -7.79
CA LEU A 2 -1.64 7.77 -6.85
C LEU A 2 -1.62 6.27 -7.10
N HIS A 3 -0.63 5.59 -6.55
CA HIS A 3 -0.49 4.14 -6.62
C HIS A 3 -0.34 3.56 -5.22
N VAL A 4 -0.91 2.39 -5.00
CA VAL A 4 -0.71 1.58 -3.80
C VAL A 4 -0.08 0.27 -4.21
N CYS A 5 0.96 -0.15 -3.51
CA CYS A 5 1.63 -1.42 -3.74
C CYS A 5 1.62 -2.26 -2.46
N LEU A 6 1.21 -3.52 -2.60
CA LEU A 6 1.27 -4.51 -1.54
C LEU A 6 2.34 -5.53 -1.89
N VAL A 7 3.33 -5.69 -1.02
CA VAL A 7 4.41 -6.65 -1.22
C VAL A 7 4.05 -7.94 -0.49
N GLU A 8 3.82 -9.00 -1.24
CA GLU A 8 3.53 -10.33 -0.73
C GLU A 8 2.41 -10.37 0.32
N PRO A 9 1.24 -9.81 0.03
CA PRO A 9 0.15 -9.81 1.00
C PRO A 9 -0.29 -11.23 1.35
N GLU A 10 -0.70 -11.43 2.61
CA GLU A 10 -0.95 -12.75 3.17
C GLU A 10 -2.43 -13.02 3.48
N ILE A 11 -3.20 -11.98 3.73
CA ILE A 11 -4.56 -12.11 4.25
C ILE A 11 -5.57 -11.62 3.21
N PRO A 12 -6.36 -12.54 2.59
CA PRO A 12 -7.25 -12.18 1.49
C PRO A 12 -8.24 -11.05 1.79
N PRO A 13 -8.94 -11.01 2.93
CA PRO A 13 -9.87 -9.90 3.20
C PRO A 13 -9.20 -8.53 3.20
N ASN A 14 -7.95 -8.44 3.66
CA ASN A 14 -7.22 -7.17 3.64
C ASN A 14 -7.01 -6.69 2.21
N THR A 15 -6.53 -7.56 1.33
CA THR A 15 -6.31 -7.21 -0.08
C THR A 15 -7.64 -6.85 -0.76
N GLY A 16 -8.72 -7.57 -0.47
CA GLY A 16 -10.04 -7.25 -0.99
C GLY A 16 -10.54 -5.88 -0.56
N ASN A 17 -10.39 -5.54 0.72
CA ASN A 17 -10.77 -4.23 1.24
C ASN A 17 -9.92 -3.11 0.63
N ILE A 18 -8.62 -3.38 0.41
CA ILE A 18 -7.73 -2.42 -0.22
C ILE A 18 -8.11 -2.22 -1.69
N ALA A 19 -8.49 -3.29 -2.39
CA ALA A 19 -8.98 -3.18 -3.77
C ALA A 19 -10.22 -2.28 -3.85
N ARG A 20 -11.16 -2.47 -2.91
CA ARG A 20 -12.34 -1.61 -2.82
C ARG A 20 -11.97 -0.14 -2.59
N LEU A 21 -11.03 0.11 -1.71
CA LEU A 21 -10.53 1.45 -1.41
C LEU A 21 -9.89 2.08 -2.65
N CYS A 22 -9.08 1.33 -3.36
CA CYS A 22 -8.42 1.81 -4.59
C CYS A 22 -9.44 2.09 -5.68
N ALA A 23 -10.45 1.26 -5.84
CA ALA A 23 -11.55 1.50 -6.77
C ALA A 23 -12.29 2.81 -6.43
N ALA A 24 -12.55 3.03 -5.14
CA ALA A 24 -13.27 4.22 -4.67
C ALA A 24 -12.52 5.52 -4.94
N THR A 25 -11.20 5.47 -5.07
CA THR A 25 -10.34 6.65 -5.15
C THR A 25 -9.62 6.78 -6.48
N PHE A 26 -9.93 5.94 -7.46
CA PHE A 26 -9.23 5.88 -8.75
C PHE A 26 -7.72 5.70 -8.59
N THR A 27 -7.33 4.88 -7.61
CA THR A 27 -5.94 4.56 -7.32
C THR A 27 -5.61 3.21 -7.94
N ASP A 28 -4.47 3.13 -8.64
CA ASP A 28 -3.99 1.86 -9.18
C ASP A 28 -3.44 0.99 -8.04
N LEU A 29 -3.80 -0.29 -8.05
CA LEU A 29 -3.32 -1.26 -7.06
C LEU A 29 -2.31 -2.19 -7.70
N HIS A 30 -1.14 -2.31 -7.06
CA HIS A 30 -0.06 -3.18 -7.49
C HIS A 30 0.19 -4.26 -6.46
N ILE A 31 0.33 -5.49 -6.91
CA ILE A 31 0.68 -6.63 -6.06
C ILE A 31 2.05 -7.13 -6.52
N VAL A 32 3.01 -7.16 -5.60
CA VAL A 32 4.39 -7.56 -5.88
C VAL A 32 4.69 -8.89 -5.18
N GLY A 33 5.26 -9.82 -5.92
CA GLY A 33 5.72 -11.11 -5.41
C GLY A 33 4.60 -12.13 -5.22
N ALA A 34 4.91 -13.19 -4.48
CA ALA A 34 3.96 -14.25 -4.19
C ALA A 34 2.98 -13.82 -3.11
N THR A 35 1.72 -14.15 -3.29
CA THR A 35 0.70 -13.91 -2.27
C THR A 35 0.51 -15.15 -1.41
N GLY A 36 0.08 -14.95 -0.16
CA GLY A 36 -0.27 -16.06 0.74
C GLY A 36 -1.62 -16.72 0.40
N PHE A 37 -2.20 -16.35 -0.73
CA PHE A 37 -3.51 -16.84 -1.17
C PHE A 37 -3.60 -16.77 -2.70
N ARG A 38 -4.63 -17.38 -3.26
CA ARG A 38 -4.88 -17.29 -4.70
C ARG A 38 -5.66 -16.01 -5.01
N MET A 39 -5.34 -15.39 -6.15
CA MET A 39 -6.01 -14.15 -6.55
C MET A 39 -7.49 -14.37 -6.96
N ASP A 40 -7.91 -15.62 -7.13
CA ASP A 40 -9.31 -15.95 -7.33
C ASP A 40 -10.00 -16.42 -6.04
N ASP A 41 -9.36 -16.23 -4.88
CA ASP A 41 -9.91 -16.61 -3.58
C ASP A 41 -11.24 -15.92 -3.31
N ARG A 42 -12.20 -16.70 -2.78
CA ARG A 42 -13.55 -16.18 -2.50
C ARG A 42 -13.56 -15.08 -1.46
N THR A 43 -12.70 -15.21 -0.45
CA THR A 43 -12.61 -14.23 0.64
C THR A 43 -12.12 -12.90 0.11
N LEU A 44 -11.12 -12.95 -0.78
CA LEU A 44 -10.61 -11.79 -1.48
C LEU A 44 -11.72 -11.08 -2.26
N LYS A 45 -12.38 -11.83 -3.12
CA LYS A 45 -13.43 -11.28 -3.99
C LYS A 45 -14.64 -10.79 -3.20
N ARG A 46 -15.00 -11.49 -2.11
CA ARG A 46 -16.13 -11.09 -1.27
C ARG A 46 -15.89 -9.73 -0.61
N ALA A 47 -14.68 -9.49 -0.10
CA ALA A 47 -14.35 -8.23 0.53
C ALA A 47 -14.39 -7.05 -0.45
N GLY A 48 -13.99 -7.29 -1.71
CA GLY A 48 -14.00 -6.28 -2.77
C GLY A 48 -15.07 -6.49 -3.84
N LEU A 49 -16.08 -7.31 -3.56
CA LEU A 49 -16.97 -7.94 -4.54
C LEU A 49 -17.54 -6.99 -5.59
N ASP A 50 -18.21 -5.95 -5.16
CA ASP A 50 -18.91 -5.04 -6.05
C ASP A 50 -17.97 -4.09 -6.81
N TYR A 51 -16.70 -4.06 -6.41
CA TYR A 51 -15.74 -3.07 -6.91
C TYR A 51 -14.53 -3.72 -7.57
N TRP A 52 -14.44 -5.05 -7.56
CA TRP A 52 -13.27 -5.77 -8.06
C TRP A 52 -12.94 -5.45 -9.52
N ASN A 53 -13.98 -5.28 -10.35
CA ASN A 53 -13.79 -4.96 -11.76
C ASN A 53 -13.47 -3.50 -12.02
N ASP A 54 -13.63 -2.65 -11.01
CA ASP A 54 -13.38 -1.22 -11.13
C ASP A 54 -11.99 -0.81 -10.67
N VAL A 55 -11.25 -1.73 -10.05
CA VAL A 55 -9.87 -1.46 -9.65
C VAL A 55 -8.92 -1.82 -10.77
N LYS A 56 -7.94 -0.96 -11.03
CA LYS A 56 -6.85 -1.28 -11.94
C LYS A 56 -5.80 -2.04 -11.17
N LEU A 57 -5.78 -3.36 -11.37
CA LEU A 57 -4.87 -4.27 -10.68
C LEU A 57 -3.70 -4.65 -11.58
N HIS A 58 -2.48 -4.46 -11.04
CA HIS A 58 -1.24 -4.82 -11.73
C HIS A 58 -0.47 -5.82 -10.89
N ARG A 59 0.06 -6.86 -11.53
CA ARG A 59 0.90 -7.86 -10.89
C ARG A 59 2.33 -7.71 -11.36
N HIS A 60 3.28 -7.78 -10.40
CA HIS A 60 4.72 -7.71 -10.68
C HIS A 60 5.43 -8.84 -9.94
N ILE A 61 6.42 -9.45 -10.58
CA ILE A 61 7.20 -10.53 -9.98
C ILE A 61 7.98 -10.04 -8.77
N ASP A 62 8.53 -8.83 -8.87
CA ASP A 62 9.36 -8.24 -7.82
C ASP A 62 9.27 -6.71 -7.86
N LEU A 63 9.89 -6.05 -6.87
CA LEU A 63 9.90 -4.60 -6.79
C LEU A 63 10.62 -3.96 -7.96
N GLU A 64 11.66 -4.61 -8.48
CA GLU A 64 12.39 -4.07 -9.63
C GLU A 64 11.47 -3.87 -10.83
N ARG A 65 10.55 -4.82 -11.08
CA ARG A 65 9.57 -4.71 -12.15
C ARG A 65 8.56 -3.60 -11.88
N LEU A 66 8.19 -3.41 -10.62
CA LEU A 66 7.33 -2.29 -10.23
C LEU A 66 8.01 -0.96 -10.56
N TYR A 67 9.28 -0.80 -10.18
CA TYR A 67 10.03 0.42 -10.44
C TYR A 67 10.13 0.70 -11.95
N GLN A 68 10.38 -0.34 -12.74
CA GLN A 68 10.44 -0.21 -14.20
C GLN A 68 9.10 0.20 -14.80
N ALA A 69 8.00 -0.28 -14.23
CA ALA A 69 6.65 0.05 -14.69
C ALA A 69 6.25 1.48 -14.34
N LEU A 70 6.83 2.04 -13.29
CA LEU A 70 6.50 3.38 -12.79
C LEU A 70 7.77 4.25 -12.71
N PRO A 71 8.42 4.54 -13.86
CA PRO A 71 9.73 5.19 -13.86
C PRO A 71 9.72 6.61 -13.33
N GLU A 72 8.58 7.27 -13.32
CA GLU A 72 8.47 8.66 -12.83
C GLU A 72 7.89 8.77 -11.43
N SER A 73 7.54 7.65 -10.80
CA SER A 73 6.97 7.66 -9.46
C SER A 73 8.05 7.77 -8.39
N ARG A 74 7.68 8.42 -7.30
CA ARG A 74 8.46 8.32 -6.07
C ARG A 74 7.85 7.18 -5.25
N PHE A 75 8.70 6.39 -4.59
CA PHE A 75 8.27 5.23 -3.83
C PHE A 75 8.44 5.51 -2.34
N LEU A 76 7.34 5.42 -1.59
CA LEU A 76 7.33 5.66 -0.16
C LEU A 76 7.03 4.35 0.55
N TYR A 77 7.82 4.04 1.55
CA TYR A 77 7.80 2.73 2.22
C TYR A 77 7.18 2.88 3.59
N LEU A 78 6.04 2.26 3.81
CA LEU A 78 5.33 2.34 5.09
C LEU A 78 5.82 1.24 6.03
N THR A 79 6.24 1.65 7.22
CA THR A 79 6.86 0.76 8.18
C THR A 79 6.69 1.29 9.59
N THR A 80 6.69 0.38 10.57
CA THR A 80 6.73 0.76 11.98
C THR A 80 8.16 1.01 12.48
N LYS A 81 9.16 0.81 11.61
CA LYS A 81 10.59 0.88 11.96
C LYS A 81 11.24 2.21 11.61
N THR A 82 10.49 3.26 11.58
CA THR A 82 10.99 4.62 11.38
C THR A 82 10.19 5.57 12.27
N GLU A 83 10.72 6.77 12.46
CA GLU A 83 10.06 7.79 13.29
C GLU A 83 9.39 8.88 12.47
N LYS A 84 9.66 8.95 11.19
CA LYS A 84 9.09 9.98 10.32
C LYS A 84 7.64 9.69 10.03
N SER A 85 6.74 10.55 10.54
CA SER A 85 5.31 10.39 10.31
C SER A 85 4.93 10.61 8.85
N TYR A 86 3.95 9.85 8.38
CA TYR A 86 3.37 10.07 7.05
C TYR A 86 2.83 11.48 6.89
N THR A 87 2.47 12.14 7.97
CA THR A 87 1.96 13.52 7.94
C THR A 87 3.04 14.55 7.63
N GLU A 88 4.31 14.18 7.79
CA GLU A 88 5.43 15.07 7.49
C GLU A 88 5.87 15.01 6.03
N TRP A 89 5.37 14.05 5.27
CA TRP A 89 5.74 13.90 3.87
C TRP A 89 4.84 14.74 2.99
N ARG A 90 5.43 15.42 2.02
CA ARG A 90 4.66 16.16 1.01
C ARG A 90 4.41 15.24 -0.17
N PHE A 91 3.22 14.66 -0.22
CA PHE A 91 2.83 13.79 -1.32
C PHE A 91 2.61 14.57 -2.60
N ALA A 92 2.84 13.91 -3.72
CA ALA A 92 2.67 14.47 -5.07
C ALA A 92 1.96 13.47 -5.97
N PRO A 93 1.28 13.95 -7.03
CA PRO A 93 0.68 13.02 -8.01
C PRO A 93 1.74 12.05 -8.55
N GLY A 94 1.36 10.80 -8.69
CA GLY A 94 2.25 9.75 -9.16
C GLY A 94 3.01 9.02 -8.07
N ASP A 95 2.94 9.47 -6.82
CA ASP A 95 3.58 8.77 -5.70
C ASP A 95 3.00 7.36 -5.56
N CYS A 96 3.87 6.41 -5.23
CA CYS A 96 3.51 5.02 -4.98
C CYS A 96 3.76 4.68 -3.52
N LEU A 97 2.70 4.27 -2.82
CA LEU A 97 2.75 3.93 -1.40
C LEU A 97 2.95 2.43 -1.27
N ILE A 98 4.08 2.00 -0.70
CA ILE A 98 4.44 0.59 -0.62
C ILE A 98 4.24 0.08 0.81
N PHE A 99 3.47 -1.00 0.93
CA PHE A 99 3.16 -1.65 2.20
C PHE A 99 3.64 -3.10 2.18
N GLY A 100 4.11 -3.58 3.33
CA GLY A 100 4.62 -4.93 3.46
C GLY A 100 3.59 -5.94 3.93
N ARG A 101 4.07 -7.16 4.19
CA ARG A 101 3.26 -8.25 4.71
C ARG A 101 2.60 -7.89 6.04
N GLU A 102 1.43 -8.48 6.28
CA GLU A 102 0.71 -8.26 7.55
C GLU A 102 1.53 -8.70 8.76
N THR A 103 2.30 -9.78 8.63
CA THR A 103 3.06 -10.34 9.76
C THR A 103 4.44 -9.74 9.95
N ARG A 104 5.16 -9.41 8.87
CA ARG A 104 6.57 -9.01 8.93
C ARG A 104 6.86 -7.61 8.41
N GLY A 105 5.92 -7.00 7.72
CA GLY A 105 6.18 -5.73 7.05
C GLY A 105 7.14 -5.90 5.89
N LEU A 106 7.84 -4.83 5.55
CA LEU A 106 8.82 -4.81 4.47
C LEU A 106 10.19 -5.33 4.95
N PRO A 107 11.00 -5.91 4.04
CA PRO A 107 12.34 -6.39 4.40
C PRO A 107 13.23 -5.26 4.93
N GLU A 108 14.07 -5.60 5.91
CA GLU A 108 14.92 -4.60 6.55
C GLU A 108 15.95 -3.99 5.62
N ASP A 109 16.53 -4.79 4.72
CA ASP A 109 17.49 -4.28 3.74
C ASP A 109 16.86 -3.28 2.77
N LEU A 110 15.60 -3.49 2.41
CA LEU A 110 14.84 -2.55 1.59
C LEU A 110 14.65 -1.22 2.33
N LEU A 111 14.29 -1.28 3.62
CA LEU A 111 14.09 -0.08 4.43
C LEU A 111 15.40 0.66 4.63
N GLU A 112 16.50 -0.06 4.88
CA GLU A 112 17.82 0.54 5.03
C GLU A 112 18.24 1.29 3.76
N ALA A 113 18.00 0.70 2.60
CA ALA A 113 18.37 1.31 1.32
C ALA A 113 17.52 2.56 0.99
N ASN A 114 16.39 2.74 1.66
CA ASN A 114 15.42 3.79 1.35
C ASN A 114 14.99 4.59 2.57
N ARG A 115 15.85 4.76 3.57
CA ARG A 115 15.51 5.40 4.85
C ARG A 115 14.79 6.74 4.70
N GLU A 116 15.22 7.57 3.77
CA GLU A 116 14.65 8.89 3.59
C GLU A 116 13.21 8.87 3.10
N ARG A 117 12.78 7.73 2.57
CA ARG A 117 11.44 7.55 2.05
C ARG A 117 10.61 6.56 2.87
N CYS A 118 11.07 6.24 4.07
CA CYS A 118 10.31 5.44 5.00
C CYS A 118 9.42 6.33 5.86
N LEU A 119 8.16 5.96 5.99
CA LEU A 119 7.16 6.72 6.75
C LEU A 119 6.44 5.79 7.71
N THR A 120 5.99 6.33 8.83
CA THR A 120 5.23 5.56 9.81
C THR A 120 3.89 6.23 10.12
N ILE A 121 2.95 5.43 10.58
CA ILE A 121 1.71 5.92 11.16
C ILE A 121 1.94 5.97 12.68
N PRO A 122 1.86 7.13 13.32
CA PRO A 122 2.10 7.21 14.76
C PRO A 122 1.12 6.33 15.55
N MET A 123 1.67 5.62 16.54
CA MET A 123 0.89 4.80 17.46
C MET A 123 1.32 5.15 18.88
N PRO A 124 0.62 6.08 19.55
CA PRO A 124 1.03 6.53 20.88
C PRO A 124 1.01 5.44 21.94
N ASN A 125 0.14 4.43 21.77
CA ASN A 125 0.06 3.33 22.73
C ASN A 125 1.15 2.29 22.45
N PRO A 126 2.17 2.15 23.32
CA PRO A 126 3.28 1.22 23.09
C PRO A 126 2.89 -0.25 23.14
N LYS A 127 1.69 -0.55 23.60
CA LYS A 127 1.18 -1.94 23.64
C LYS A 127 0.67 -2.41 22.27
N VAL A 128 0.43 -1.49 21.35
CA VAL A 128 -0.01 -1.80 19.99
C VAL A 128 1.20 -1.73 19.07
N ARG A 129 1.48 -2.83 18.34
CA ARG A 129 2.68 -2.94 17.50
C ARG A 129 2.44 -2.55 16.07
N SER A 130 1.22 -2.71 15.58
CA SER A 130 0.87 -2.42 14.20
C SER A 130 -0.62 -2.22 14.07
N LEU A 131 -1.02 -1.57 12.98
CA LEU A 131 -2.41 -1.46 12.59
C LEU A 131 -2.72 -2.50 11.52
N ASN A 132 -3.99 -2.85 11.39
CA ASN A 132 -4.46 -3.68 10.29
C ASN A 132 -4.00 -3.07 8.96
N LEU A 133 -3.59 -3.92 8.02
CA LEU A 133 -3.02 -3.45 6.75
C LEU A 133 -4.01 -2.58 5.97
N ALA A 134 -5.26 -2.99 5.84
CA ALA A 134 -6.25 -2.20 5.10
C ALA A 134 -6.49 -0.84 5.77
N THR A 135 -6.48 -0.81 7.11
CA THR A 135 -6.58 0.44 7.86
C THR A 135 -5.39 1.35 7.56
N SER A 136 -4.18 0.80 7.58
CA SER A 136 -2.95 1.54 7.29
C SER A 136 -2.99 2.16 5.89
N VAL A 137 -3.41 1.39 4.90
CA VAL A 137 -3.53 1.89 3.52
C VAL A 137 -4.53 3.05 3.47
N GLY A 138 -5.69 2.88 4.11
CA GLY A 138 -6.72 3.93 4.13
C GLY A 138 -6.22 5.22 4.75
N VAL A 139 -5.54 5.13 5.89
CA VAL A 139 -5.00 6.30 6.59
C VAL A 139 -4.02 7.08 5.70
N VAL A 140 -3.03 6.39 5.13
CA VAL A 140 -1.98 7.04 4.35
C VAL A 140 -2.50 7.51 3.00
N LEU A 141 -3.29 6.69 2.32
CA LEU A 141 -3.84 7.04 1.01
C LEU A 141 -4.72 8.29 1.11
N TYR A 142 -5.58 8.37 2.11
CA TYR A 142 -6.47 9.53 2.23
C TYR A 142 -5.71 10.80 2.63
N GLU A 143 -4.64 10.70 3.37
CA GLU A 143 -3.78 11.86 3.62
C GLU A 143 -3.11 12.31 2.31
N ALA A 144 -2.60 11.38 1.52
CA ALA A 144 -2.01 11.69 0.23
C ALA A 144 -3.03 12.35 -0.71
N LEU A 145 -4.26 11.84 -0.74
CA LEU A 145 -5.34 12.42 -1.55
C LEU A 145 -5.74 13.81 -1.05
N ARG A 146 -5.77 14.01 0.27
CA ARG A 146 -6.04 15.33 0.83
C ARG A 146 -5.03 16.36 0.34
N GLN A 147 -3.75 15.98 0.30
CA GLN A 147 -2.68 16.86 -0.14
C GLN A 147 -2.69 17.11 -1.65
N THR A 148 -2.94 16.08 -2.44
CA THR A 148 -2.84 16.17 -3.92
C THR A 148 -4.16 16.52 -4.61
N GLY A 149 -5.27 16.39 -3.90
CA GLY A 149 -6.61 16.56 -4.45
C GLY A 149 -7.25 15.24 -4.84
N PHE A 150 -8.54 15.10 -4.52
CA PHE A 150 -9.29 13.91 -4.91
C PHE A 150 -9.61 13.96 -6.41
N PRO A 151 -9.48 12.83 -7.12
CA PRO A 151 -9.90 12.75 -8.51
C PRO A 151 -11.40 13.00 -8.66
N THR A 152 -11.81 13.58 -9.76
CA THR A 152 -13.23 13.87 -10.04
C THR A 152 -13.68 13.16 -11.30
#